data_10f519bd62a83a5b5254a0b5baf768d0
#
_entry.id   10f519bd62a83a5b5254a0b5baf768d0
#
_cell.length_a   1.000
_cell.length_b   1.000
_cell.length_c   1.000
_cell.angle_alpha   90.00
_cell.angle_beta   90.00
_cell.angle_gamma   90.00
#
_symmetry.space_group_name_H-M   'P 1'
#
loop_
_entity.id
_entity.type
_entity.pdbx_description
1 polymer ?
#
loop_
_entity_poly.entity_id
_entity_poly.type
_entity_poly.pdbx_seq_one_letter_code
_entity_poly.pdbx_strand_id
1 'polypeptide(L)'
;MAIPIKIDFVSDISCPWCVIGLRGLEQAIERTGGELSVEIHFQPFELNPTMAKEGENLAEHVARKYGSTPEQSAATREMIRDRAAQVGFAINHGPDSRIYNTFDALRLLHWAGTLGGERQRALKHALFESYFTEQRDPSDRAVLIDAAAEAGLDRDEAAAVLGSDRYSAEVRDAEHLWQRRGVHSVPAIIVDDRYLISGGQPADVFEQALRSIAAEKAPA
;
A
#
# COMPACT_ATOMS: atom_id res chain seq x y z
N MET A 1 -14.39 -26.94 -0.69
CA MET A 1 -13.89 -25.94 -1.66
C MET A 1 -13.56 -24.68 -0.89
N ALA A 2 -12.45 -24.00 -1.19
CA ALA A 2 -12.09 -22.75 -0.53
C ALA A 2 -13.16 -21.67 -0.80
N ILE A 3 -13.46 -20.86 0.23
CA ILE A 3 -14.46 -19.79 0.12
C ILE A 3 -13.79 -18.58 -0.57
N PRO A 4 -14.32 -18.10 -1.70
CA PRO A 4 -13.72 -16.97 -2.40
C PRO A 4 -13.97 -15.65 -1.64
N ILE A 5 -12.91 -14.87 -1.48
CA ILE A 5 -12.92 -13.55 -0.84
C ILE A 5 -12.20 -12.56 -1.77
N LYS A 6 -12.88 -11.49 -2.15
CA LYS A 6 -12.30 -10.35 -2.86
C LYS A 6 -11.90 -9.27 -1.86
N ILE A 7 -10.71 -8.72 -2.01
CA ILE A 7 -10.22 -7.60 -1.20
C ILE A 7 -9.76 -6.46 -2.11
N ASP A 8 -10.35 -5.29 -1.93
CA ASP A 8 -9.79 -4.04 -2.45
C ASP A 8 -8.95 -3.38 -1.34
N PHE A 9 -7.64 -3.33 -1.54
CA PHE A 9 -6.68 -2.77 -0.61
C PHE A 9 -6.30 -1.35 -1.04
N VAL A 10 -7.00 -0.35 -0.50
CA VAL A 10 -6.75 1.07 -0.82
C VAL A 10 -5.56 1.58 -0.03
N SER A 11 -4.55 2.11 -0.71
CA SER A 11 -3.25 2.38 -0.09
C SER A 11 -2.38 3.37 -0.85
N ASP A 12 -1.46 4.01 -0.13
CA ASP A 12 -0.37 4.82 -0.69
C ASP A 12 0.98 4.14 -0.43
N ILE A 13 1.94 4.34 -1.33
CA ILE A 13 3.31 3.85 -1.21
C ILE A 13 4.04 4.53 -0.03
N SER A 14 3.74 5.79 0.25
CA SER A 14 4.37 6.54 1.34
C SER A 14 3.76 6.28 2.73
N CYS A 15 2.73 5.45 2.83
CA CYS A 15 2.04 5.18 4.08
C CYS A 15 2.65 3.98 4.84
N PRO A 16 3.29 4.17 6.00
CA PRO A 16 3.88 3.06 6.76
C PRO A 16 2.81 2.09 7.31
N TRP A 17 1.62 2.58 7.65
CA TRP A 17 0.52 1.72 8.07
C TRP A 17 -0.01 0.85 6.95
N CYS A 18 0.21 1.25 5.67
CA CYS A 18 -0.16 0.41 4.53
C CYS A 18 0.74 -0.81 4.39
N VAL A 19 2.05 -0.68 4.61
CA VAL A 19 2.93 -1.86 4.59
C VAL A 19 2.69 -2.76 5.79
N ILE A 20 2.49 -2.19 6.99
CA ILE A 20 2.17 -2.95 8.20
C ILE A 20 0.85 -3.71 8.01
N GLY A 21 -0.19 -3.02 7.49
CA GLY A 21 -1.49 -3.62 7.25
C GLY A 21 -1.47 -4.71 6.19
N LEU A 22 -0.71 -4.53 5.09
CA LEU A 22 -0.58 -5.56 4.06
C LEU A 22 0.09 -6.82 4.61
N ARG A 23 1.21 -6.67 5.33
CA ARG A 23 1.91 -7.80 5.95
C ARG A 23 1.04 -8.53 6.98
N GLY A 24 0.30 -7.78 7.81
CA GLY A 24 -0.63 -8.37 8.76
C GLY A 24 -1.78 -9.12 8.07
N LEU A 25 -2.33 -8.57 6.99
CA LEU A 25 -3.36 -9.21 6.17
C LEU A 25 -2.85 -10.50 5.52
N GLU A 26 -1.64 -10.48 4.95
CA GLU A 26 -1.03 -11.66 4.33
C GLU A 26 -0.79 -12.78 5.34
N GLN A 27 -0.27 -12.46 6.53
CA GLN A 27 -0.13 -13.43 7.62
C GLN A 27 -1.49 -14.02 8.05
N ALA A 28 -2.53 -13.19 8.10
CA ALA A 28 -3.87 -13.66 8.40
C ALA A 28 -4.39 -14.63 7.34
N ILE A 29 -4.20 -14.32 6.05
CA ILE A 29 -4.58 -15.21 4.94
C ILE A 29 -3.83 -16.53 5.02
N GLU A 30 -2.52 -16.52 5.29
CA GLU A 30 -1.74 -17.75 5.46
C GLU A 30 -2.28 -18.62 6.61
N ARG A 31 -2.72 -18.03 7.73
CA ARG A 31 -3.30 -18.74 8.88
C ARG A 31 -4.64 -19.39 8.59
N THR A 32 -5.33 -18.98 7.51
CA THR A 32 -6.55 -19.65 7.09
C THR A 32 -6.30 -21.03 6.47
N GLY A 33 -5.03 -21.39 6.19
CA GLY A 33 -4.63 -22.72 5.75
C GLY A 33 -5.28 -23.19 4.45
N GLY A 34 -5.68 -22.26 3.57
CA GLY A 34 -6.37 -22.57 2.32
C GLY A 34 -7.89 -22.76 2.44
N GLU A 35 -8.48 -22.49 3.61
CA GLU A 35 -9.94 -22.44 3.76
C GLU A 35 -10.56 -21.30 2.93
N LEU A 36 -9.81 -20.21 2.74
CA LEU A 36 -10.19 -19.06 1.94
C LEU A 36 -9.36 -18.97 0.67
N SER A 37 -10.01 -18.60 -0.44
CA SER A 37 -9.36 -18.23 -1.71
C SER A 37 -9.42 -16.70 -1.83
N VAL A 38 -8.35 -16.01 -1.41
CA VAL A 38 -8.35 -14.56 -1.32
C VAL A 38 -7.68 -13.96 -2.55
N GLU A 39 -8.37 -13.01 -3.19
CA GLU A 39 -7.84 -12.18 -4.27
C GLU A 39 -7.72 -10.75 -3.79
N ILE A 40 -6.50 -10.17 -3.85
CA ILE A 40 -6.24 -8.79 -3.43
C ILE A 40 -6.02 -7.92 -4.66
N HIS A 41 -6.81 -6.84 -4.76
CA HIS A 41 -6.68 -5.78 -5.74
C HIS A 41 -6.15 -4.53 -5.05
N PHE A 42 -4.96 -4.04 -5.44
CA PHE A 42 -4.42 -2.81 -4.87
C PHE A 42 -5.01 -1.60 -5.56
N GLN A 43 -5.63 -0.73 -4.76
CA GLN A 43 -6.32 0.47 -5.21
C GLN A 43 -5.53 1.73 -4.84
N PRO A 44 -5.49 2.73 -5.72
CA PRO A 44 -4.67 3.93 -5.50
C PRO A 44 -5.30 4.87 -4.48
N PHE A 45 -4.42 5.52 -3.71
CA PHE A 45 -4.72 6.65 -2.85
C PHE A 45 -3.46 7.47 -2.66
N GLU A 46 -3.52 8.78 -2.85
CA GLU A 46 -2.42 9.69 -2.53
C GLU A 46 -2.66 10.40 -1.19
N LEU A 47 -1.78 10.19 -0.22
CA LEU A 47 -1.79 10.95 1.04
C LEU A 47 -1.46 12.43 0.82
N ASN A 48 -0.70 12.73 -0.23
CA ASN A 48 -0.18 14.05 -0.53
C ASN A 48 -0.26 14.35 -2.04
N PRO A 49 -1.46 14.51 -2.62
CA PRO A 49 -1.64 14.64 -4.07
C PRO A 49 -1.04 15.94 -4.65
N THR A 50 -0.74 16.92 -3.80
CA THR A 50 -0.10 18.20 -4.18
C THR A 50 1.39 18.23 -3.89
N MET A 51 2.00 17.10 -3.48
CA MET A 51 3.43 17.02 -3.20
C MET A 51 4.23 17.32 -4.46
N ALA A 52 5.17 18.24 -4.34
CA ALA A 52 6.13 18.54 -5.41
C ALA A 52 7.01 17.28 -5.70
N LYS A 53 7.49 17.17 -6.93
CA LYS A 53 8.29 16.02 -7.34
C LYS A 53 9.57 15.87 -6.52
N GLU A 54 10.19 16.98 -6.15
CA GLU A 54 11.41 17.03 -5.33
C GLU A 54 11.17 16.52 -3.91
N GLY A 55 9.91 16.41 -3.50
CA GLY A 55 9.55 16.02 -2.16
C GLY A 55 10.02 17.01 -1.09
N GLU A 56 9.92 16.62 0.17
CA GLU A 56 10.37 17.43 1.30
C GLU A 56 10.91 16.54 2.44
N ASN A 57 11.50 17.14 3.46
CA ASN A 57 11.91 16.39 4.64
C ASN A 57 10.68 15.77 5.34
N LEU A 58 10.75 14.48 5.64
CA LEU A 58 9.61 13.73 6.22
C LEU A 58 9.22 14.27 7.61
N ALA A 59 10.19 14.61 8.45
CA ALA A 59 9.92 15.10 9.80
C ALA A 59 9.23 16.47 9.77
N GLU A 60 9.68 17.37 8.90
CA GLU A 60 9.08 18.71 8.70
C GLU A 60 7.66 18.57 8.13
N HIS A 61 7.47 17.67 7.15
CA HIS A 61 6.15 17.38 6.59
C HIS A 61 5.17 16.92 7.66
N VAL A 62 5.55 15.93 8.47
CA VAL A 62 4.71 15.36 9.53
C VAL A 62 4.40 16.42 10.59
N ALA A 63 5.38 17.20 11.01
CA ALA A 63 5.16 18.30 11.97
C ALA A 63 4.16 19.33 11.44
N ARG A 64 4.29 19.75 10.18
CA ARG A 64 3.39 20.71 9.55
C ARG A 64 1.98 20.14 9.34
N LYS A 65 1.87 18.89 8.88
CA LYS A 65 0.59 18.25 8.54
C LYS A 65 -0.25 17.89 9.77
N TYR A 66 0.40 17.43 10.84
CA TYR A 66 -0.26 16.89 12.03
C TYR A 66 -0.07 17.74 13.29
N GLY A 67 0.69 18.84 13.22
CA GLY A 67 0.95 19.72 14.37
C GLY A 67 1.78 19.06 15.48
N SER A 68 2.55 18.01 15.16
CA SER A 68 3.30 17.23 16.15
C SER A 68 4.63 17.91 16.50
N THR A 69 5.02 17.81 17.79
CA THR A 69 6.36 18.25 18.22
C THR A 69 7.44 17.28 17.71
N PRO A 70 8.72 17.68 17.69
CA PRO A 70 9.82 16.78 17.34
C PRO A 70 9.86 15.50 18.16
N GLU A 71 9.59 15.60 19.47
CA GLU A 71 9.55 14.48 20.42
C GLU A 71 8.40 13.53 20.10
N GLN A 72 7.20 14.06 19.84
CA GLN A 72 6.03 13.27 19.43
C GLN A 72 6.28 12.56 18.10
N SER A 73 6.89 13.26 17.14
CA SER A 73 7.25 12.70 15.84
C SER A 73 8.29 11.57 15.98
N ALA A 74 9.27 11.74 16.87
CA ALA A 74 10.27 10.70 17.16
C ALA A 74 9.64 9.45 17.78
N ALA A 75 8.80 9.62 18.82
CA ALA A 75 8.09 8.52 19.46
C ALA A 75 7.15 7.77 18.49
N THR A 76 6.46 8.51 17.61
CA THR A 76 5.61 7.91 16.59
C THR A 76 6.43 7.10 15.57
N ARG A 77 7.59 7.60 15.13
CA ARG A 77 8.47 6.85 14.22
C ARG A 77 8.98 5.57 14.87
N GLU A 78 9.37 5.61 16.14
CA GLU A 78 9.80 4.43 16.88
C GLU A 78 8.67 3.39 16.97
N MET A 79 7.48 3.81 17.38
CA MET A 79 6.31 2.94 17.46
C MET A 79 5.96 2.32 16.08
N ILE A 80 6.04 3.07 14.99
CA ILE A 80 5.80 2.56 13.63
C ILE A 80 6.88 1.54 13.24
N ARG A 81 8.16 1.81 13.56
CA ARG A 81 9.26 0.87 13.32
C ARG A 81 9.07 -0.45 14.06
N ASP A 82 8.68 -0.39 15.33
CA ASP A 82 8.40 -1.57 16.13
C ASP A 82 7.22 -2.38 15.58
N ARG A 83 6.16 -1.71 15.14
CA ARG A 83 5.02 -2.36 14.50
C ARG A 83 5.39 -3.03 13.18
N ALA A 84 6.21 -2.39 12.37
CA ALA A 84 6.71 -2.97 11.13
C ALA A 84 7.59 -4.20 11.39
N ALA A 85 8.48 -4.13 12.39
CA ALA A 85 9.32 -5.26 12.81
C ALA A 85 8.49 -6.47 13.26
N GLN A 86 7.37 -6.26 13.97
CA GLN A 86 6.47 -7.34 14.39
C GLN A 86 5.85 -8.12 13.22
N VAL A 87 5.70 -7.49 12.06
CA VAL A 87 5.22 -8.14 10.83
C VAL A 87 6.35 -8.51 9.86
N GLY A 88 7.61 -8.47 10.34
CA GLY A 88 8.78 -8.88 9.56
C GLY A 88 9.18 -7.88 8.48
N PHE A 89 8.94 -6.57 8.69
CA PHE A 89 9.31 -5.53 7.74
C PHE A 89 10.21 -4.46 8.38
N ALA A 90 11.28 -4.05 7.67
CA ALA A 90 12.23 -3.05 8.15
C ALA A 90 11.89 -1.65 7.61
N ILE A 91 11.69 -0.68 8.51
CA ILE A 91 11.56 0.74 8.15
C ILE A 91 12.83 1.46 8.63
N ASN A 92 13.64 1.93 7.68
CA ASN A 92 14.93 2.56 7.94
C ASN A 92 14.88 4.09 7.93
N HIS A 93 13.67 4.68 7.93
CA HIS A 93 13.51 6.12 7.94
C HIS A 93 14.14 6.76 9.19
N GLY A 94 14.95 7.79 8.95
CA GLY A 94 15.65 8.58 9.94
C GLY A 94 15.29 10.07 9.87
N PRO A 95 16.07 10.95 10.53
CA PRO A 95 15.80 12.39 10.56
C PRO A 95 15.92 13.07 9.19
N ASP A 96 16.78 12.54 8.32
CA ASP A 96 17.03 13.08 6.98
C ASP A 96 16.18 12.44 5.88
N SER A 97 15.31 11.48 6.24
CA SER A 97 14.42 10.82 5.27
C SER A 97 13.45 11.82 4.65
N ARG A 98 13.08 11.55 3.41
CA ARG A 98 12.23 12.44 2.61
C ARG A 98 10.92 11.75 2.27
N ILE A 99 9.89 12.55 2.01
CA ILE A 99 8.62 12.14 1.44
C ILE A 99 8.47 12.74 0.05
N TYR A 100 7.89 12.01 -0.87
CA TYR A 100 7.81 12.34 -2.28
C TYR A 100 6.39 12.19 -2.83
N ASN A 101 6.17 12.65 -4.05
CA ASN A 101 4.95 12.36 -4.80
C ASN A 101 4.93 10.87 -5.18
N THR A 102 3.80 10.22 -5.05
CA THR A 102 3.63 8.78 -5.29
C THR A 102 2.79 8.45 -6.52
N PHE A 103 2.36 9.45 -7.30
CA PHE A 103 1.42 9.25 -8.40
C PHE A 103 1.97 8.30 -9.49
N ASP A 104 3.23 8.48 -9.90
CA ASP A 104 3.85 7.61 -10.92
C ASP A 104 3.98 6.16 -10.43
N ALA A 105 4.29 5.95 -9.15
CA ALA A 105 4.29 4.62 -8.54
C ALA A 105 2.89 3.98 -8.54
N LEU A 106 1.82 4.75 -8.28
CA LEU A 106 0.44 4.27 -8.34
C LEU A 106 0.00 3.94 -9.77
N ARG A 107 0.44 4.71 -10.78
CA ARG A 107 0.22 4.40 -12.20
C ARG A 107 0.89 3.08 -12.59
N LEU A 108 2.11 2.86 -12.13
CA LEU A 108 2.84 1.62 -12.38
C LEU A 108 2.17 0.42 -11.71
N LEU A 109 1.64 0.59 -10.49
CA LEU A 109 0.85 -0.43 -9.80
C LEU A 109 -0.46 -0.74 -10.53
N HIS A 110 -1.13 0.29 -11.07
CA HIS A 110 -2.34 0.09 -11.87
C HIS A 110 -2.03 -0.75 -13.12
N TRP A 111 -0.97 -0.40 -13.85
CA TRP A 111 -0.49 -1.20 -14.97
C TRP A 111 -0.21 -2.65 -14.57
N ALA A 112 0.53 -2.88 -13.49
CA ALA A 112 0.82 -4.23 -13.01
C ALA A 112 -0.45 -5.04 -12.73
N GLY A 113 -1.49 -4.38 -12.21
CA GLY A 113 -2.81 -4.97 -11.99
C GLY A 113 -3.49 -5.46 -13.27
N THR A 114 -3.27 -4.79 -14.42
CA THR A 114 -3.77 -5.27 -15.72
C THR A 114 -3.10 -6.56 -16.21
N LEU A 115 -1.94 -6.88 -15.62
CA LEU A 115 -1.18 -8.10 -15.92
C LEU A 115 -1.46 -9.25 -14.97
N GLY A 116 -2.26 -9.00 -13.91
CA GLY A 116 -2.68 -9.98 -12.91
C GLY A 116 -2.30 -9.62 -11.47
N GLY A 117 -3.09 -10.05 -10.51
CA GLY A 117 -2.98 -9.68 -9.09
C GLY A 117 -1.63 -10.04 -8.46
N GLU A 118 -1.05 -11.19 -8.79
CA GLU A 118 0.27 -11.60 -8.28
C GLU A 118 1.38 -10.65 -8.73
N ARG A 119 1.35 -10.15 -9.97
CA ARG A 119 2.30 -9.16 -10.47
C ARG A 119 2.13 -7.80 -9.80
N GLN A 120 0.89 -7.40 -9.57
CA GLN A 120 0.58 -6.18 -8.83
C GLN A 120 1.08 -6.28 -7.39
N ARG A 121 0.87 -7.43 -6.73
CA ARG A 121 1.33 -7.70 -5.37
C ARG A 121 2.85 -7.69 -5.27
N ALA A 122 3.55 -8.35 -6.19
CA ALA A 122 5.02 -8.36 -6.23
C ALA A 122 5.57 -6.93 -6.38
N LEU A 123 5.02 -6.12 -7.29
CA LEU A 123 5.42 -4.73 -7.44
C LEU A 123 5.10 -3.89 -6.19
N LYS A 124 3.96 -4.13 -5.53
CA LYS A 124 3.62 -3.44 -4.29
C LYS A 124 4.65 -3.67 -3.21
N HIS A 125 5.12 -4.90 -3.05
CA HIS A 125 6.19 -5.23 -2.10
C HIS A 125 7.53 -4.59 -2.48
N ALA A 126 7.93 -4.67 -3.75
CA ALA A 126 9.17 -4.05 -4.23
C ALA A 126 9.18 -2.52 -4.00
N LEU A 127 8.06 -1.84 -4.25
CA LEU A 127 7.93 -0.40 -4.00
C LEU A 127 8.01 -0.06 -2.50
N PHE A 128 7.42 -0.87 -1.63
CA PHE A 128 7.53 -0.67 -0.19
C PHE A 128 8.96 -0.90 0.31
N GLU A 129 9.64 -1.95 -0.15
CA GLU A 129 11.03 -2.25 0.18
C GLU A 129 11.94 -1.10 -0.27
N SER A 130 11.82 -0.69 -1.52
CA SER A 130 12.58 0.42 -2.11
C SER A 130 12.43 1.71 -1.31
N TYR A 131 11.21 2.10 -0.92
CA TYR A 131 10.98 3.35 -0.22
C TYR A 131 11.32 3.27 1.28
N PHE A 132 10.79 2.27 2.00
CA PHE A 132 10.91 2.23 3.46
C PHE A 132 12.22 1.64 3.95
N THR A 133 12.76 0.62 3.28
CA THR A 133 13.97 -0.09 3.71
C THR A 133 15.21 0.49 3.05
N GLU A 134 15.18 0.69 1.72
CA GLU A 134 16.31 1.20 0.94
C GLU A 134 16.36 2.73 0.89
N GLN A 135 15.28 3.41 1.29
CA GLN A 135 15.15 4.87 1.30
C GLN A 135 15.33 5.51 -0.09
N ARG A 136 14.92 4.80 -1.15
CA ARG A 136 14.97 5.31 -2.52
C ARG A 136 13.76 6.21 -2.80
N ASP A 137 13.91 7.11 -3.76
CA ASP A 137 12.88 8.07 -4.16
C ASP A 137 11.80 7.38 -5.03
N PRO A 138 10.54 7.23 -4.57
CA PRO A 138 9.46 6.61 -5.33
C PRO A 138 8.87 7.53 -6.42
N SER A 139 9.41 8.74 -6.62
CA SER A 139 9.11 9.62 -7.74
C SER A 139 10.16 9.58 -8.85
N ASP A 140 11.31 8.94 -8.60
CA ASP A 140 12.37 8.75 -9.59
C ASP A 140 12.01 7.59 -10.52
N ARG A 141 11.99 7.88 -11.83
CA ARG A 141 11.65 6.88 -12.86
C ARG A 141 12.60 5.70 -12.87
N ALA A 142 13.91 5.91 -12.66
CA ALA A 142 14.86 4.82 -12.65
C ALA A 142 14.60 3.88 -11.46
N VAL A 143 14.30 4.44 -10.29
CA VAL A 143 13.92 3.66 -9.09
C VAL A 143 12.66 2.84 -9.35
N LEU A 144 11.65 3.43 -9.97
CA LEU A 144 10.38 2.75 -10.28
C LEU A 144 10.57 1.63 -11.32
N ILE A 145 11.41 1.84 -12.34
CA ILE A 145 11.74 0.81 -13.34
C ILE A 145 12.52 -0.35 -12.71
N ASP A 146 13.44 -0.05 -11.79
CA ASP A 146 14.16 -1.08 -11.05
C ASP A 146 13.21 -1.91 -10.19
N ALA A 147 12.33 -1.28 -9.42
CA ALA A 147 11.33 -1.97 -8.61
C ALA A 147 10.39 -2.84 -9.46
N ALA A 148 10.00 -2.37 -10.66
CA ALA A 148 9.23 -3.17 -11.61
C ALA A 148 9.99 -4.42 -12.07
N ALA A 149 11.29 -4.28 -12.39
CA ALA A 149 12.12 -5.39 -12.78
C ALA A 149 12.35 -6.40 -11.66
N GLU A 150 12.55 -5.95 -10.43
CA GLU A 150 12.65 -6.78 -9.23
C GLU A 150 11.36 -7.58 -8.99
N ALA A 151 10.20 -6.99 -9.32
CA ALA A 151 8.91 -7.66 -9.30
C ALA A 151 8.66 -8.60 -10.49
N GLY A 152 9.64 -8.80 -11.39
CA GLY A 152 9.52 -9.65 -12.57
C GLY A 152 8.70 -9.05 -13.71
N LEU A 153 8.54 -7.72 -13.74
CA LEU A 153 7.88 -7.00 -14.82
C LEU A 153 8.88 -6.53 -15.90
N ASP A 154 8.37 -6.31 -17.09
CA ASP A 154 9.18 -5.83 -18.21
C ASP A 154 9.65 -4.39 -18.01
N ARG A 155 10.96 -4.15 -18.09
CA ARG A 155 11.60 -2.84 -17.88
C ARG A 155 11.21 -1.81 -18.94
N ASP A 156 11.13 -2.24 -20.19
CA ASP A 156 10.84 -1.34 -21.30
C ASP A 156 9.37 -0.90 -21.27
N GLU A 157 8.46 -1.83 -20.92
CA GLU A 157 7.05 -1.49 -20.71
C GLU A 157 6.86 -0.58 -19.47
N ALA A 158 7.55 -0.82 -18.37
CA ALA A 158 7.55 0.06 -17.21
C ALA A 158 8.03 1.47 -17.58
N ALA A 159 9.12 1.57 -18.35
CA ALA A 159 9.64 2.84 -18.86
C ALA A 159 8.63 3.52 -19.82
N ALA A 160 7.94 2.77 -20.67
CA ALA A 160 6.92 3.29 -21.56
C ALA A 160 5.68 3.83 -20.80
N VAL A 161 5.25 3.15 -19.74
CA VAL A 161 4.19 3.65 -18.84
C VAL A 161 4.60 4.97 -18.19
N LEU A 162 5.81 5.04 -17.61
CA LEU A 162 6.32 6.22 -16.93
C LEU A 162 6.69 7.36 -17.89
N GLY A 163 7.01 7.06 -19.14
CA GLY A 163 7.32 8.03 -20.19
C GLY A 163 6.09 8.67 -20.87
N SER A 164 4.90 8.25 -20.51
CA SER A 164 3.63 8.68 -21.11
C SER A 164 2.59 9.00 -20.04
N ASP A 165 1.37 9.40 -20.47
CA ASP A 165 0.22 9.62 -19.57
C ASP A 165 -0.64 8.36 -19.39
N ARG A 166 -0.16 7.18 -19.81
CA ARG A 166 -0.89 5.90 -19.65
C ARG A 166 -1.29 5.72 -18.19
N TYR A 167 -2.54 5.29 -17.98
CA TYR A 167 -3.16 5.04 -16.67
C TYR A 167 -3.30 6.26 -15.75
N SER A 168 -3.03 7.48 -16.23
CA SER A 168 -3.20 8.69 -15.41
C SER A 168 -4.67 8.97 -15.12
N ALA A 169 -5.54 8.85 -16.13
CA ALA A 169 -6.97 9.05 -15.94
C ALA A 169 -7.59 7.94 -15.08
N GLU A 170 -7.23 6.68 -15.35
CA GLU A 170 -7.75 5.51 -14.64
C GLU A 170 -7.39 5.57 -13.13
N VAL A 171 -6.15 5.97 -12.80
CA VAL A 171 -5.74 6.13 -11.40
C VAL A 171 -6.51 7.25 -10.72
N ARG A 172 -6.67 8.42 -11.38
CA ARG A 172 -7.46 9.53 -10.84
C ARG A 172 -8.93 9.17 -10.64
N ASP A 173 -9.51 8.46 -11.60
CA ASP A 173 -10.91 8.00 -11.51
C ASP A 173 -11.09 7.01 -10.35
N ALA A 174 -10.13 6.10 -10.16
CA ALA A 174 -10.13 5.16 -9.04
C ALA A 174 -9.99 5.88 -7.68
N GLU A 175 -9.08 6.84 -7.54
CA GLU A 175 -8.95 7.66 -6.33
C GLU A 175 -10.24 8.40 -6.00
N HIS A 176 -10.85 9.05 -6.99
CA HIS A 176 -12.14 9.73 -6.83
C HIS A 176 -13.27 8.76 -6.47
N LEU A 177 -13.27 7.55 -7.03
CA LEU A 177 -14.24 6.52 -6.68
C LEU A 177 -14.14 6.17 -5.20
N TRP A 178 -12.94 5.89 -4.68
CA TRP A 178 -12.75 5.54 -3.28
C TRP A 178 -13.07 6.70 -2.33
N GLN A 179 -12.72 7.92 -2.70
CA GLN A 179 -13.12 9.12 -1.95
C GLN A 179 -14.65 9.26 -1.86
N ARG A 180 -15.37 9.08 -2.99
CA ARG A 180 -16.84 9.09 -2.99
C ARG A 180 -17.46 7.95 -2.19
N ARG A 181 -16.78 6.82 -2.06
CA ARG A 181 -17.15 5.69 -1.19
C ARG A 181 -16.82 5.92 0.28
N GLY A 182 -16.29 7.09 0.66
CA GLY A 182 -16.01 7.48 2.03
C GLY A 182 -14.62 7.06 2.54
N VAL A 183 -13.71 6.64 1.66
CA VAL A 183 -12.31 6.37 2.03
C VAL A 183 -11.54 7.69 2.07
N HIS A 184 -11.20 8.14 3.27
CA HIS A 184 -10.45 9.38 3.53
C HIS A 184 -9.12 9.14 4.26
N SER A 185 -8.81 7.90 4.57
CA SER A 185 -7.56 7.49 5.21
C SER A 185 -7.15 6.09 4.77
N VAL A 186 -5.86 5.79 4.83
CA VAL A 186 -5.31 4.51 4.39
C VAL A 186 -4.39 3.88 5.46
N PRO A 187 -4.27 2.53 5.47
CA PRO A 187 -4.95 1.61 4.57
C PRO A 187 -6.45 1.49 4.87
N ALA A 188 -7.24 1.29 3.81
CA ALA A 188 -8.62 0.86 3.91
C ALA A 188 -8.76 -0.47 3.15
N ILE A 189 -9.25 -1.48 3.83
CA ILE A 189 -9.39 -2.84 3.30
C ILE A 189 -10.88 -3.12 3.14
N ILE A 190 -11.34 -3.19 1.89
CA ILE A 190 -12.73 -3.44 1.57
C ILE A 190 -12.86 -4.90 1.15
N VAL A 191 -13.64 -5.66 1.93
CA VAL A 191 -13.87 -7.09 1.68
C VAL A 191 -15.24 -7.27 1.02
N ASP A 192 -15.24 -7.95 -0.14
CA ASP A 192 -16.43 -8.26 -0.94
C ASP A 192 -17.33 -7.05 -1.25
N ASP A 193 -16.73 -5.88 -1.49
CA ASP A 193 -17.41 -4.59 -1.73
C ASP A 193 -18.37 -4.13 -0.61
N ARG A 194 -18.35 -4.78 0.56
CA ARG A 194 -19.34 -4.62 1.63
C ARG A 194 -18.74 -4.26 2.99
N TYR A 195 -17.65 -4.92 3.41
CA TYR A 195 -17.08 -4.76 4.74
C TYR A 195 -15.84 -3.90 4.68
N LEU A 196 -15.72 -2.93 5.58
CA LEU A 196 -14.53 -2.08 5.71
C LEU A 196 -13.75 -2.44 6.97
N ILE A 197 -12.47 -2.76 6.80
CA ILE A 197 -11.49 -2.85 7.89
C ILE A 197 -10.54 -1.67 7.72
N SER A 198 -10.51 -0.76 8.69
CA SER A 198 -9.68 0.46 8.64
C SER A 198 -8.37 0.27 9.37
N GLY A 199 -7.29 0.82 8.78
CA GLY A 199 -5.97 0.87 9.39
C GLY A 199 -5.16 -0.43 9.29
N GLY A 200 -3.89 -0.33 9.64
CA GLY A 200 -2.98 -1.48 9.68
C GLY A 200 -3.22 -2.32 10.94
N GLN A 201 -4.18 -3.22 10.87
CA GLN A 201 -4.54 -4.10 11.97
C GLN A 201 -3.53 -5.25 12.14
N PRO A 202 -3.41 -5.83 13.34
CA PRO A 202 -2.68 -7.07 13.56
C PRO A 202 -3.29 -8.27 12.83
N ALA A 203 -2.48 -9.31 12.56
CA ALA A 203 -2.91 -10.47 11.81
C ALA A 203 -4.10 -11.23 12.43
N ASP A 204 -4.17 -11.30 13.76
CA ASP A 204 -5.28 -11.94 14.47
C ASP A 204 -6.61 -11.21 14.26
N VAL A 205 -6.59 -9.88 14.19
CA VAL A 205 -7.78 -9.06 13.89
C VAL A 205 -8.25 -9.30 12.46
N PHE A 206 -7.31 -9.31 11.48
CA PHE A 206 -7.64 -9.63 10.09
C PHE A 206 -8.18 -11.07 9.96
N GLU A 207 -7.54 -12.06 10.58
CA GLU A 207 -7.96 -13.45 10.54
C GLU A 207 -9.39 -13.61 11.08
N GLN A 208 -9.68 -13.04 12.25
CA GLN A 208 -11.01 -13.08 12.83
C GLN A 208 -12.06 -12.45 11.91
N ALA A 209 -11.76 -11.29 11.32
CA ALA A 209 -12.68 -10.62 10.40
C ALA A 209 -12.94 -11.46 9.15
N LEU A 210 -11.88 -12.00 8.51
CA LEU A 210 -12.00 -12.82 7.32
C LEU A 210 -12.80 -14.11 7.58
N ARG A 211 -12.56 -14.80 8.71
CA ARG A 211 -13.32 -15.99 9.09
C ARG A 211 -14.79 -15.66 9.37
N SER A 212 -15.10 -14.54 10.02
CA SER A 212 -16.47 -14.10 10.27
C SER A 212 -17.22 -13.81 8.96
N ILE A 213 -16.58 -13.08 8.04
CA ILE A 213 -17.16 -12.79 6.72
C ILE A 213 -17.38 -14.07 5.91
N ALA A 214 -16.42 -14.99 5.94
CA ALA A 214 -16.53 -16.27 5.26
C ALA A 214 -17.68 -17.14 5.82
N ALA A 215 -17.90 -17.12 7.13
CA ALA A 215 -18.99 -17.85 7.76
C ALA A 215 -20.38 -17.34 7.31
N GLU A 216 -20.52 -16.05 7.02
CA GLU A 216 -21.77 -15.49 6.46
C GLU A 216 -22.02 -15.93 5.01
N LYS A 217 -20.98 -16.37 4.27
CA LYS A 217 -21.07 -16.85 2.87
C LYS A 217 -21.29 -18.37 2.78
N ALA A 218 -21.03 -19.10 3.87
CA ALA A 218 -21.23 -20.54 3.87
C ALA A 218 -22.72 -20.87 3.75
N PRO A 219 -23.13 -21.76 2.85
CA PRO A 219 -24.52 -22.21 2.80
C PRO A 219 -24.88 -22.93 4.12
N ALA A 220 -26.07 -22.65 4.61
CA ALA A 220 -26.63 -23.31 5.79
C ALA A 220 -26.86 -24.80 5.56
#